data_544e0f31e7480e203ed52a883c0b29d9
#
_entry.id   544e0f31e7480e203ed52a883c0b29d9
#
_cell.length_a   1.000
_cell.length_b   1.000
_cell.length_c   1.000
_cell.angle_alpha   90.00
_cell.angle_beta   90.00
_cell.angle_gamma   90.00
#
_symmetry.space_group_name_H-M   'P 1'
#
loop_
_entity.id
_entity.type
_entity.pdbx_description
1 polymer ?
#
loop_
_entity_poly.entity_id
_entity_poly.type
_entity_poly.pdbx_seq_one_letter_code
_entity_poly.pdbx_strand_id
1 'polypeptide(L)'
;VGTFALQLAKRQACIVWGVDTGGKLEAMSAMGFDRVIDYRKQDFTCLGERFDLMVDTKTKRTARELARTLTPDGRYVTVGGDPGRLIALLFARWSGRRNMRIVALKSNKNLDDLAPLLSTGALKPVIDGPHPSSDAPRLIRYFGEGRHTGKVVMTVAESHGQ
;
A
#
# COMPACT_ATOMS: atom_id res chain seq x y z
N VAL A 1 2.42 2.30 -2.88
CA VAL A 1 1.07 1.81 -3.22
C VAL A 1 0.04 2.40 -2.27
N GLY A 2 0.18 2.25 -0.96
CA GLY A 2 -0.81 2.67 0.02
C GLY A 2 -1.21 4.14 -0.03
N THR A 3 -0.27 5.07 -0.25
CA THR A 3 -0.55 6.51 -0.32
C THR A 3 -1.43 6.91 -1.51
N PHE A 4 -1.29 6.23 -2.64
CA PHE A 4 -2.18 6.43 -3.79
C PHE A 4 -3.54 5.76 -3.58
N ALA A 5 -3.56 4.55 -3.00
CA ALA A 5 -4.81 3.87 -2.68
C ALA A 5 -5.66 4.69 -1.71
N LEU A 6 -5.04 5.29 -0.68
CA LEU A 6 -5.70 6.23 0.24
C LEU A 6 -6.37 7.37 -0.52
N GLN A 7 -5.62 8.09 -1.35
CA GLN A 7 -6.13 9.26 -2.05
C GLN A 7 -7.29 8.90 -3.00
N LEU A 8 -7.17 7.79 -3.72
CA LEU A 8 -8.24 7.33 -4.61
C LEU A 8 -9.50 6.92 -3.82
N ALA A 9 -9.35 6.24 -2.68
CA ALA A 9 -10.47 5.86 -1.83
C ALA A 9 -11.15 7.09 -1.20
N LYS A 10 -10.36 8.08 -0.74
CA LYS A 10 -10.90 9.33 -0.20
C LYS A 10 -11.71 10.13 -1.23
N ARG A 11 -11.33 10.10 -2.49
CA ARG A 11 -12.13 10.70 -3.58
C ARG A 11 -13.51 10.05 -3.75
N GLN A 12 -13.66 8.82 -3.30
CA GLN A 12 -14.94 8.08 -3.28
C GLN A 12 -15.64 8.17 -1.92
N ALA A 13 -15.25 9.13 -1.07
CA ALA A 13 -15.78 9.31 0.28
C ALA A 13 -15.68 8.06 1.19
N CYS A 14 -14.71 7.18 0.94
CA CYS A 14 -14.50 5.99 1.75
C CYS A 14 -13.89 6.32 3.11
N ILE A 15 -14.26 5.54 4.13
CA ILE A 15 -13.53 5.46 5.40
C ILE A 15 -12.32 4.55 5.20
N VAL A 16 -11.12 5.05 5.42
CA VAL A 16 -9.88 4.34 5.11
C VAL A 16 -9.06 4.08 6.36
N TRP A 17 -8.81 2.81 6.61
CA TRP A 17 -7.92 2.38 7.68
C TRP A 17 -6.55 2.01 7.12
N GLY A 18 -5.50 2.33 7.86
CA GLY A 18 -4.14 1.99 7.52
C GLY A 18 -3.49 1.09 8.57
N VAL A 19 -2.71 0.12 8.12
CA VAL A 19 -2.00 -0.82 8.99
C VAL A 19 -0.52 -0.78 8.65
N ASP A 20 0.31 -0.34 9.59
CA ASP A 20 1.78 -0.33 9.43
C ASP A 20 2.47 -0.43 10.81
N THR A 21 3.76 -0.13 10.91
CA THR A 21 4.52 -0.07 12.17
C THR A 21 4.30 1.25 12.90
N GLY A 22 4.42 1.24 14.23
CA GLY A 22 4.19 2.41 15.09
C GLY A 22 4.92 3.68 14.67
N GLY A 23 6.14 3.58 14.13
CA GLY A 23 6.90 4.75 13.66
C GLY A 23 6.32 5.48 12.44
N LYS A 24 5.31 4.91 11.79
CA LYS A 24 4.65 5.52 10.61
C LYS A 24 3.23 6.01 10.87
N LEU A 25 2.66 5.69 12.02
CA LEU A 25 1.25 5.96 12.29
C LEU A 25 0.92 7.46 12.29
N GLU A 26 1.80 8.28 12.85
CA GLU A 26 1.63 9.73 12.85
C GLU A 26 1.58 10.30 11.43
N ALA A 27 2.55 9.92 10.59
CA ALA A 27 2.58 10.31 9.19
C ALA A 27 1.34 9.81 8.41
N MET A 28 0.86 8.60 8.71
CA MET A 28 -0.35 8.06 8.10
C MET A 28 -1.59 8.85 8.52
N SER A 29 -1.73 9.19 9.79
CA SER A 29 -2.83 10.05 10.28
C SER A 29 -2.79 11.43 9.60
N ALA A 30 -1.62 12.05 9.50
CA ALA A 30 -1.43 13.32 8.81
C ALA A 30 -1.76 13.25 7.30
N MET A 31 -1.59 12.08 6.67
CA MET A 31 -1.99 11.85 5.27
C MET A 31 -3.51 11.69 5.08
N GLY A 32 -4.29 11.56 6.15
CA GLY A 32 -5.75 11.47 6.09
C GLY A 32 -6.34 10.06 6.20
N PHE A 33 -5.62 9.08 6.74
CA PHE A 33 -6.24 7.84 7.18
C PHE A 33 -7.19 8.13 8.35
N ASP A 34 -8.39 7.58 8.34
CA ASP A 34 -9.38 7.78 9.41
C ASP A 34 -9.02 6.99 10.67
N ARG A 35 -8.36 5.85 10.50
CA ARG A 35 -7.82 5.05 11.59
C ARG A 35 -6.51 4.41 11.18
N VAL A 36 -5.56 4.37 12.10
CA VAL A 36 -4.25 3.74 11.90
C VAL A 36 -3.99 2.69 12.98
N ILE A 37 -3.40 1.56 12.58
CA ILE A 37 -3.18 0.39 13.44
C ILE A 37 -1.70 -0.01 13.36
N ASP A 38 -1.07 -0.11 14.53
CA ASP A 38 0.24 -0.75 14.65
C ASP A 38 0.06 -2.27 14.72
N TYR A 39 0.42 -2.98 13.64
CA TYR A 39 0.27 -4.43 13.58
C TYR A 39 1.14 -5.20 14.59
N ARG A 40 2.12 -4.52 15.22
CA ARG A 40 2.94 -5.11 16.28
C ARG A 40 2.24 -5.11 17.63
N LYS A 41 1.27 -4.19 17.82
CA LYS A 41 0.52 -4.02 19.06
C LYS A 41 -0.89 -4.60 18.96
N GLN A 42 -1.49 -4.55 17.80
CA GLN A 42 -2.88 -4.93 17.60
C GLN A 42 -3.10 -5.68 16.30
N ASP A 43 -3.75 -6.82 16.38
CA ASP A 43 -4.15 -7.59 15.21
C ASP A 43 -5.48 -7.06 14.65
N PHE A 44 -5.43 -6.43 13.49
CA PHE A 44 -6.61 -5.88 12.82
C PHE A 44 -7.66 -6.96 12.48
N THR A 45 -7.23 -8.22 12.33
CA THR A 45 -8.15 -9.34 12.01
C THR A 45 -8.98 -9.80 13.22
N CYS A 46 -8.65 -9.31 14.41
CA CYS A 46 -9.32 -9.63 15.67
C CYS A 46 -10.18 -8.48 16.23
N LEU A 47 -10.35 -7.38 15.48
CA LEU A 47 -11.09 -6.21 15.94
C LEU A 47 -12.63 -6.33 15.80
N GLY A 48 -13.12 -7.40 15.17
CA GLY A 48 -14.55 -7.54 14.88
C GLY A 48 -15.06 -6.70 13.72
N GLU A 49 -14.20 -5.90 13.15
CA GLU A 49 -14.53 -5.02 12.02
C GLU A 49 -14.52 -5.76 10.68
N ARG A 50 -15.31 -5.26 9.74
CA ARG A 50 -15.40 -5.81 8.39
C ARG A 50 -15.19 -4.71 7.35
N PHE A 51 -14.52 -5.08 6.27
CA PHE A 51 -14.09 -4.18 5.21
C PHE A 51 -14.68 -4.59 3.86
N ASP A 52 -15.10 -3.60 3.07
CA ASP A 52 -15.58 -3.81 1.72
C ASP A 52 -14.42 -4.00 0.74
N LEU A 53 -13.27 -3.38 1.02
CA LEU A 53 -12.07 -3.54 0.23
C LEU A 53 -10.83 -3.57 1.12
N MET A 54 -10.01 -4.57 0.92
CA MET A 54 -8.66 -4.64 1.48
C MET A 54 -7.62 -4.61 0.37
N VAL A 55 -6.67 -3.69 0.46
CA VAL A 55 -5.50 -3.61 -0.43
C VAL A 55 -4.26 -3.95 0.39
N ASP A 56 -3.66 -5.09 0.11
CA ASP A 56 -2.50 -5.61 0.82
C ASP A 56 -1.24 -5.56 -0.05
N THR A 57 -0.14 -5.13 0.53
CA THR A 57 1.15 -5.03 -0.17
C THR A 57 2.16 -6.08 0.27
N LYS A 58 1.88 -6.82 1.35
CA LYS A 58 2.85 -7.76 1.95
C LYS A 58 2.31 -9.15 2.28
N THR A 59 1.03 -9.40 2.19
CA THR A 59 0.32 -10.67 2.39
C THR A 59 0.95 -11.60 3.45
N LYS A 60 0.83 -11.21 4.72
CA LYS A 60 1.35 -12.01 5.84
C LYS A 60 0.29 -12.87 6.53
N ARG A 61 -0.99 -12.57 6.34
CA ARG A 61 -2.12 -13.26 6.96
C ARG A 61 -2.61 -14.44 6.10
N THR A 62 -3.28 -15.39 6.74
CA THR A 62 -3.91 -16.50 6.02
C THR A 62 -5.17 -16.05 5.30
N ALA A 63 -5.54 -16.75 4.22
CA ALA A 63 -6.79 -16.49 3.51
C ALA A 63 -8.03 -16.59 4.42
N ARG A 64 -7.98 -17.46 5.46
CA ARG A 64 -9.07 -17.62 6.42
C ARG A 64 -9.21 -16.41 7.34
N GLU A 65 -8.10 -15.87 7.86
CA GLU A 65 -8.09 -14.66 8.68
C GLU A 65 -8.62 -13.47 7.89
N LEU A 66 -8.12 -13.28 6.67
CA LEU A 66 -8.56 -12.20 5.77
C LEU A 66 -10.05 -12.32 5.41
N ALA A 67 -10.54 -13.53 5.12
CA ALA A 67 -11.95 -13.73 4.78
C ALA A 67 -12.92 -13.34 5.92
N ARG A 68 -12.50 -13.48 7.18
CA ARG A 68 -13.34 -13.09 8.33
C ARG A 68 -13.49 -11.59 8.49
N THR A 69 -12.55 -10.82 7.97
CA THR A 69 -12.53 -9.36 8.05
C THR A 69 -13.14 -8.69 6.83
N LEU A 70 -13.69 -9.46 5.90
CA LEU A 70 -14.43 -8.93 4.76
C LEU A 70 -15.93 -8.93 5.04
N THR A 71 -16.63 -7.94 4.48
CA THR A 71 -18.09 -7.99 4.33
C THR A 71 -18.47 -9.12 3.37
N PRO A 72 -19.76 -9.55 3.28
CA PRO A 72 -20.18 -10.61 2.37
C PRO A 72 -19.75 -10.38 0.92
N ASP A 73 -19.81 -9.12 0.44
CA ASP A 73 -19.39 -8.70 -0.90
C ASP A 73 -18.00 -8.10 -0.93
N GLY A 74 -17.32 -8.08 0.21
CA GLY A 74 -16.00 -7.50 0.39
C GLY A 74 -14.94 -8.17 -0.45
N ARG A 75 -13.96 -7.39 -0.91
CA ARG A 75 -12.88 -7.83 -1.80
C ARG A 75 -11.52 -7.67 -1.14
N TYR A 76 -10.71 -8.69 -1.28
CA TYR A 76 -9.30 -8.65 -0.92
C TYR A 76 -8.44 -8.63 -2.19
N VAL A 77 -7.51 -7.70 -2.24
CA VAL A 77 -6.58 -7.53 -3.36
C VAL A 77 -5.16 -7.43 -2.81
N THR A 78 -4.26 -8.25 -3.31
CA THR A 78 -2.84 -8.12 -3.00
C THR A 78 -2.03 -7.83 -4.26
N VAL A 79 -0.97 -7.01 -4.09
CA VAL A 79 0.00 -6.66 -5.14
C VAL A 79 1.35 -7.33 -4.92
N GLY A 80 1.51 -8.10 -3.85
CA GLY A 80 2.74 -8.81 -3.51
C GLY A 80 2.64 -9.53 -2.18
N GLY A 81 3.68 -10.24 -1.80
CA GLY A 81 3.75 -10.95 -0.53
C GLY A 81 4.61 -12.19 -0.58
N ASP A 82 4.55 -12.98 0.48
CA ASP A 82 5.23 -14.27 0.57
C ASP A 82 4.70 -15.26 -0.49
N PRO A 83 5.57 -15.92 -1.27
CA PRO A 83 5.14 -16.83 -2.35
C PRO A 83 4.19 -17.94 -1.88
N GLY A 84 4.46 -18.53 -0.71
CA GLY A 84 3.59 -19.58 -0.15
C GLY A 84 2.19 -19.06 0.19
N ARG A 85 2.08 -17.82 0.69
CA ARG A 85 0.80 -17.17 0.96
C ARG A 85 0.05 -16.83 -0.32
N LEU A 86 0.76 -16.38 -1.36
CA LEU A 86 0.15 -16.12 -2.66
C LEU A 86 -0.42 -17.40 -3.29
N ILE A 87 0.32 -18.50 -3.23
CA ILE A 87 -0.16 -19.83 -3.67
C ILE A 87 -1.40 -20.24 -2.86
N ALA A 88 -1.38 -20.09 -1.53
CA ALA A 88 -2.53 -20.40 -0.69
C ALA A 88 -3.78 -19.55 -1.05
N LEU A 89 -3.59 -18.30 -1.45
CA LEU A 89 -4.68 -17.45 -1.94
C LEU A 89 -5.27 -17.95 -3.26
N LEU A 90 -4.45 -18.48 -4.18
CA LEU A 90 -4.92 -19.09 -5.42
C LEU A 90 -5.81 -20.31 -5.14
N PHE A 91 -5.38 -21.17 -4.22
CA PHE A 91 -6.19 -22.32 -3.79
C PHE A 91 -7.47 -21.90 -3.06
N ALA A 92 -7.41 -20.86 -2.21
CA ALA A 92 -8.58 -20.32 -1.53
C ALA A 92 -9.63 -19.79 -2.52
N ARG A 93 -9.20 -19.19 -3.63
CA ARG A 93 -10.08 -18.77 -4.72
C ARG A 93 -10.78 -19.96 -5.39
N TRP A 94 -10.08 -21.06 -5.57
CA TRP A 94 -10.65 -22.27 -6.16
C TRP A 94 -11.66 -22.94 -5.23
N SER A 95 -11.45 -22.85 -3.91
CA SER A 95 -12.37 -23.38 -2.87
C SER A 95 -13.57 -22.46 -2.55
N GLY A 96 -13.93 -21.54 -3.44
CA GLY A 96 -15.15 -20.70 -3.33
C GLY A 96 -14.93 -19.25 -2.86
N ARG A 97 -13.73 -18.87 -2.42
CA ARG A 97 -13.41 -17.46 -2.03
C ARG A 97 -13.05 -16.62 -3.25
N ARG A 98 -14.01 -16.42 -4.15
CA ARG A 98 -13.80 -15.74 -5.45
C ARG A 98 -13.47 -14.25 -5.32
N ASN A 99 -13.70 -13.65 -4.17
CA ASN A 99 -13.44 -12.24 -3.88
C ASN A 99 -11.99 -11.94 -3.47
N MET A 100 -11.12 -12.96 -3.42
CA MET A 100 -9.69 -12.77 -3.17
C MET A 100 -8.91 -12.77 -4.48
N ARG A 101 -8.12 -11.69 -4.73
CA ARG A 101 -7.40 -11.51 -5.99
C ARG A 101 -5.95 -11.12 -5.78
N ILE A 102 -5.08 -11.70 -6.59
CA ILE A 102 -3.70 -11.25 -6.76
C ILE A 102 -3.68 -10.38 -8.02
N VAL A 103 -3.20 -9.15 -7.88
CA VAL A 103 -3.05 -8.24 -9.00
C VAL A 103 -1.62 -8.31 -9.51
N ALA A 104 -1.45 -8.81 -10.71
CA ALA A 104 -0.19 -8.75 -11.42
C ALA A 104 0.06 -7.33 -11.96
N LEU A 105 1.32 -6.89 -11.89
CA LEU A 105 1.73 -5.65 -12.50
C LEU A 105 1.51 -5.73 -14.02
N LYS A 106 0.77 -4.77 -14.55
CA LYS A 106 0.68 -4.51 -15.99
C LYS A 106 1.20 -3.11 -16.25
N SER A 107 2.33 -3.02 -16.94
CA SER A 107 2.94 -1.73 -17.29
C SER A 107 1.96 -0.88 -18.09
N ASN A 108 1.94 0.41 -17.81
CA ASN A 108 1.14 1.43 -18.49
C ASN A 108 -0.39 1.24 -18.44
N LYS A 109 -0.88 0.27 -17.65
CA LYS A 109 -2.32 0.10 -17.49
C LYS A 109 -2.91 1.26 -16.70
N ASN A 110 -4.01 1.82 -17.20
CA ASN A 110 -4.76 2.92 -16.60
C ASN A 110 -3.96 4.24 -16.48
N LEU A 111 -2.91 4.44 -17.26
CA LEU A 111 -2.18 5.71 -17.28
C LEU A 111 -3.07 6.86 -17.73
N ASP A 112 -3.93 6.63 -18.72
CA ASP A 112 -4.85 7.64 -19.24
C ASP A 112 -5.84 8.13 -18.17
N ASP A 113 -6.21 7.26 -17.22
CA ASP A 113 -7.06 7.61 -16.09
C ASP A 113 -6.29 8.34 -14.98
N LEU A 114 -5.00 7.99 -14.78
CA LEU A 114 -4.19 8.49 -13.68
C LEU A 114 -3.43 9.79 -14.03
N ALA A 115 -3.01 9.95 -15.27
CA ALA A 115 -2.24 11.11 -15.71
C ALA A 115 -2.99 12.44 -15.50
N PRO A 116 -4.29 12.58 -15.82
CA PRO A 116 -5.05 13.78 -15.52
C PRO A 116 -5.14 14.08 -14.02
N LEU A 117 -5.23 13.05 -13.17
CA LEU A 117 -5.29 13.23 -11.73
C LEU A 117 -3.96 13.75 -11.16
N LEU A 118 -2.85 13.33 -11.73
CA LEU A 118 -1.52 13.81 -11.36
C LEU A 118 -1.29 15.24 -11.85
N SER A 119 -1.63 15.55 -13.11
CA SER A 119 -1.43 16.87 -13.71
C SER A 119 -2.27 17.96 -13.06
N THR A 120 -3.48 17.64 -12.64
CA THR A 120 -4.36 18.57 -11.92
C THR A 120 -4.06 18.66 -10.42
N GLY A 121 -3.11 17.86 -9.90
CA GLY A 121 -2.81 17.78 -8.47
C GLY A 121 -3.90 17.09 -7.64
N ALA A 122 -4.90 16.50 -8.27
CA ALA A 122 -5.95 15.74 -7.60
C ALA A 122 -5.42 14.40 -7.02
N LEU A 123 -4.29 13.92 -7.52
CA LEU A 123 -3.50 12.84 -6.97
C LEU A 123 -2.06 13.32 -6.81
N LYS A 124 -1.53 13.27 -5.59
CA LYS A 124 -0.18 13.77 -5.28
C LYS A 124 0.73 12.65 -4.81
N PRO A 125 1.92 12.49 -5.39
CA PRO A 125 2.91 11.57 -4.85
C PRO A 125 3.41 12.09 -3.50
N VAL A 126 3.46 11.21 -2.50
CA VAL A 126 4.16 11.48 -1.24
C VAL A 126 5.65 11.24 -1.50
N ILE A 127 6.45 12.28 -1.36
CA ILE A 127 7.89 12.25 -1.63
C ILE A 127 8.66 12.20 -0.31
N ASP A 128 9.57 11.26 -0.21
CA ASP A 128 10.59 11.15 0.83
C ASP A 128 11.91 11.65 0.22
N GLY A 129 12.26 12.87 0.50
CA GLY A 129 13.36 13.58 -0.12
C GLY A 129 12.96 14.96 -0.67
N PRO A 130 13.73 15.51 -1.61
CA PRO A 130 14.85 14.89 -2.34
C PRO A 130 16.11 14.68 -1.49
N HIS A 131 16.84 13.62 -1.77
CA HIS A 131 18.12 13.31 -1.16
C HIS A 131 19.25 13.42 -2.19
N PRO A 132 20.49 13.77 -1.80
CA PRO A 132 21.61 13.77 -2.73
C PRO A 132 21.95 12.35 -3.21
N SER A 133 22.36 12.19 -4.46
CA SER A 133 22.73 10.90 -5.04
C SER A 133 23.90 10.22 -4.33
N SER A 134 24.78 10.99 -3.68
CA SER A 134 25.86 10.46 -2.81
C SER A 134 25.32 9.59 -1.67
N ASP A 135 24.08 9.79 -1.27
CA ASP A 135 23.43 9.02 -0.19
C ASP A 135 22.84 7.68 -0.67
N ALA A 136 22.96 7.32 -1.94
CA ALA A 136 22.34 6.12 -2.51
C ALA A 136 22.57 4.84 -1.70
N PRO A 137 23.79 4.50 -1.20
CA PRO A 137 24.00 3.28 -0.40
C PRO A 137 23.22 3.29 0.93
N ARG A 138 23.08 4.45 1.54
CA ARG A 138 22.29 4.65 2.78
C ARG A 138 20.82 4.50 2.49
N LEU A 139 20.35 5.12 1.41
CA LEU A 139 18.93 5.12 1.01
C LEU A 139 18.43 3.75 0.59
N ILE A 140 19.28 2.93 -0.04
CA ILE A 140 18.93 1.54 -0.38
C ILE A 140 18.66 0.73 0.90
N ARG A 141 19.49 0.88 1.92
CA ARG A 141 19.25 0.25 3.24
C ARG A 141 18.00 0.78 3.91
N TYR A 142 17.85 2.10 3.97
CA TYR A 142 16.67 2.77 4.50
C TYR A 142 15.36 2.30 3.85
N PHE A 143 15.37 2.13 2.52
CA PHE A 143 14.26 1.57 1.76
C PHE A 143 14.02 0.10 2.09
N GLY A 144 15.09 -0.72 2.12
CA GLY A 144 15.01 -2.15 2.44
C GLY A 144 14.49 -2.43 3.85
N GLU A 145 14.81 -1.58 4.82
CA GLU A 145 14.29 -1.62 6.19
C GLU A 145 12.80 -1.18 6.27
N GLY A 146 12.26 -0.65 5.17
CA GLY A 146 10.88 -0.18 5.11
C GLY A 146 10.61 1.07 5.94
N ARG A 147 11.62 1.88 6.23
CA ARG A 147 11.53 3.08 7.08
C ARG A 147 10.99 4.29 6.33
N HIS A 148 11.10 4.28 5.02
CA HIS A 148 10.67 5.35 4.11
C HIS A 148 9.17 5.62 4.19
N THR A 149 8.79 6.86 3.93
CA THR A 149 7.40 7.29 3.83
C THR A 149 7.15 7.85 2.43
N GLY A 150 6.46 7.08 1.59
CA GLY A 150 6.19 7.49 0.20
C GLY A 150 7.25 7.02 -0.79
N LYS A 151 7.64 7.89 -1.72
CA LYS A 151 8.62 7.63 -2.77
C LYS A 151 9.96 8.24 -2.41
N VAL A 152 10.98 7.41 -2.21
CA VAL A 152 12.35 7.91 -2.02
C VAL A 152 12.85 8.48 -3.35
N VAL A 153 13.20 9.75 -3.36
CA VAL A 153 13.67 10.48 -4.55
C VAL A 153 15.07 10.98 -4.30
N MET A 154 15.94 10.81 -5.27
CA MET A 154 17.31 11.32 -5.26
C MET A 154 17.49 12.34 -6.41
N THR A 155 18.21 13.42 -6.11
CA THR A 155 18.69 14.35 -7.13
C THR A 155 20.07 13.91 -7.60
N VAL A 156 20.22 13.77 -8.91
CA VAL A 156 21.55 13.63 -9.54
C VAL A 156 22.10 15.04 -9.72
N ALA A 157 23.26 15.34 -9.14
CA ALA A 157 23.92 16.61 -9.41
C ALA A 157 24.18 16.70 -10.92
N GLU A 158 23.76 17.79 -11.55
CA GLU A 158 24.23 18.09 -12.91
C GLU A 158 25.74 18.21 -12.86
N SER A 159 26.44 17.39 -13.64
CA SER A 159 27.85 17.60 -13.88
C SER A 159 27.97 18.93 -14.61
N HIS A 160 28.29 20.01 -13.90
CA HIS A 160 28.78 21.22 -14.53
C HIS A 160 30.10 20.83 -15.20
N GLY A 161 30.02 20.54 -16.50
CA GLY A 161 31.18 20.37 -17.34
C GLY A 161 32.00 21.67 -17.27
N GLN A 162 33.22 21.55 -16.80
CA GLN A 162 34.29 22.53 -17.04
C GLN A 162 34.79 22.34 -18.44
#